data_01a1eedce33e56255e6cde89c51a5ae6
#
_entry.id   01a1eedce33e56255e6cde89c51a5ae6
#
_cell.length_a   1.000
_cell.length_b   1.000
_cell.length_c   1.000
_cell.angle_alpha   90.00
_cell.angle_beta   90.00
_cell.angle_gamma   90.00
#
_symmetry.space_group_name_H-M   'P 1'
#
loop_
_entity.id
_entity.type
_entity.pdbx_description
1 polymer ?
#
loop_
_entity_poly.entity_id
_entity_poly.type
_entity_poly.pdbx_seq_one_letter_code
_entity_poly.pdbx_strand_id
1 'polypeptide(L)'
;MTTKDHSLATASFVTAAEHDGLFELPEADRVTPKPAAPKAPVRQGQNKIIPAFGRDAGFRPVPDAVAASASAAHWPGIVLPQLTLAGHRVYPMVAPNAAVWRKRLAAGQEPELDLSTLAYWESWTEDLGPMPPASALTIVGFLSDARPGHALCAIDYLGGLGAGIVVSKARRYPSRNLIWECGFTGAFLVWAPPDRPATLVVSGRTGPVHTARRTPVTRGYEEKLFAWALHTNARPPHPG
;
A
#
# COMPACT_ATOMS: atom_id res chain seq x y z
N MET A 1 7.16 -22.56 -58.15
CA MET A 1 7.02 -21.44 -59.11
C MET A 1 5.85 -20.58 -58.67
N THR A 2 6.08 -19.43 -58.21
CA THR A 2 5.52 -18.12 -58.45
C THR A 2 5.77 -17.25 -57.22
N THR A 3 6.83 -16.48 -57.31
CA THR A 3 7.19 -15.34 -56.47
C THR A 3 6.15 -14.24 -56.60
N LYS A 4 5.78 -13.61 -55.49
CA LYS A 4 5.03 -12.36 -55.51
C LYS A 4 5.76 -11.34 -54.63
N ASP A 5 6.44 -10.43 -55.35
CA ASP A 5 6.99 -9.21 -54.82
C ASP A 5 5.88 -8.29 -54.27
N HIS A 6 6.10 -7.74 -53.09
CA HIS A 6 5.37 -6.55 -52.63
C HIS A 6 6.33 -5.40 -52.36
N SER A 7 6.23 -4.48 -53.31
CA SER A 7 6.78 -3.17 -53.41
C SER A 7 6.64 -2.33 -52.14
N LEU A 8 7.78 -1.75 -51.76
CA LEU A 8 7.88 -0.66 -50.75
C LEU A 8 7.32 0.63 -51.29
N ALA A 9 6.35 1.18 -50.62
CA ALA A 9 5.86 2.52 -50.85
C ALA A 9 6.65 3.53 -50.00
N THR A 10 7.47 4.33 -50.66
CA THR A 10 8.23 5.45 -50.13
C THR A 10 7.29 6.61 -49.87
N ALA A 11 7.04 7.01 -48.64
CA ALA A 11 6.32 8.21 -48.30
C ALA A 11 7.29 9.39 -48.22
N SER A 12 7.10 10.34 -49.15
CA SER A 12 7.84 11.60 -49.20
C SER A 12 7.43 12.53 -48.07
N PHE A 13 8.41 12.98 -47.29
CA PHE A 13 8.27 14.09 -46.34
C PHE A 13 8.24 15.41 -47.08
N VAL A 14 7.14 16.13 -46.95
CA VAL A 14 7.02 17.52 -47.39
C VAL A 14 7.58 18.42 -46.29
N THR A 15 8.61 19.12 -46.61
CA THR A 15 9.22 20.23 -45.86
C THR A 15 8.29 21.42 -45.89
N ALA A 16 7.76 21.86 -44.79
CA ALA A 16 7.02 23.14 -44.69
C ALA A 16 7.89 24.17 -44.00
N ALA A 17 7.87 25.32 -44.62
CA ALA A 17 8.71 26.50 -44.47
C ALA A 17 8.71 27.14 -43.08
N GLU A 18 9.84 27.77 -42.81
CA GLU A 18 10.12 28.79 -41.80
C GLU A 18 9.01 29.86 -41.72
N HIS A 19 8.53 30.04 -40.48
CA HIS A 19 7.88 31.27 -40.07
C HIS A 19 8.65 31.83 -38.87
N ASP A 20 9.54 32.75 -39.22
CA ASP A 20 10.19 33.68 -38.32
C ASP A 20 9.10 34.60 -37.74
N GLY A 21 8.80 34.45 -36.47
CA GLY A 21 7.88 35.30 -35.73
C GLY A 21 8.41 35.49 -34.33
N LEU A 22 9.32 36.45 -34.19
CA LEU A 22 9.78 36.95 -32.88
C LEU A 22 8.57 37.45 -32.08
N PHE A 23 8.07 36.68 -31.15
CA PHE A 23 7.28 37.17 -30.03
C PHE A 23 8.20 37.29 -28.81
N GLU A 24 8.76 38.46 -28.61
CA GLU A 24 9.31 38.86 -27.31
C GLU A 24 8.15 38.89 -26.32
N LEU A 25 8.12 37.87 -25.46
CA LEU A 25 7.30 37.88 -24.24
C LEU A 25 7.98 38.82 -23.22
N PRO A 26 7.25 39.75 -22.60
CA PRO A 26 7.79 40.62 -21.59
C PRO A 26 8.26 39.75 -20.40
N GLU A 27 9.44 40.08 -19.92
CA GLU A 27 10.09 39.49 -18.74
C GLU A 27 9.24 39.81 -17.51
N ALA A 28 8.17 39.01 -17.32
CA ALA A 28 7.37 39.09 -16.12
C ALA A 28 8.18 38.46 -14.98
N ASP A 29 8.45 39.27 -13.96
CA ASP A 29 9.07 38.95 -12.69
C ASP A 29 8.81 37.50 -12.29
N ARG A 30 9.85 36.68 -12.42
CA ARG A 30 9.88 35.35 -11.82
C ARG A 30 9.98 35.54 -10.32
N VAL A 31 8.85 35.76 -9.66
CA VAL A 31 8.73 35.56 -8.23
C VAL A 31 8.93 34.05 -7.99
N THR A 32 10.16 33.67 -7.73
CA THR A 32 10.48 32.36 -7.20
C THR A 32 9.73 32.24 -5.88
N PRO A 33 8.78 31.27 -5.74
CA PRO A 33 8.15 31.05 -4.46
C PRO A 33 9.22 30.60 -3.50
N LYS A 34 9.51 31.45 -2.50
CA LYS A 34 10.40 31.10 -1.38
C LYS A 34 9.87 29.80 -0.77
N PRO A 35 10.66 28.71 -0.73
CA PRO A 35 10.20 27.47 -0.15
C PRO A 35 9.75 27.75 1.28
N ALA A 36 8.49 27.45 1.58
CA ALA A 36 7.96 27.58 2.91
C ALA A 36 8.78 26.67 3.82
N ALA A 37 9.45 27.27 4.80
CA ALA A 37 10.18 26.52 5.81
C ALA A 37 9.26 25.43 6.38
N PRO A 38 9.74 24.19 6.61
CA PRO A 38 8.95 23.13 7.17
C PRO A 38 8.30 23.66 8.46
N LYS A 39 6.97 23.68 8.48
CA LYS A 39 6.22 24.13 9.65
C LYS A 39 6.67 23.30 10.83
N ALA A 40 7.18 23.97 11.87
CA ALA A 40 7.49 23.31 13.14
C ALA A 40 6.29 22.46 13.57
N PRO A 41 6.54 21.28 14.19
CA PRO A 41 5.46 20.36 14.54
C PRO A 41 4.46 21.08 15.45
N VAL A 42 3.28 21.35 14.91
CA VAL A 42 2.16 21.80 15.73
C VAL A 42 1.82 20.60 16.61
N ARG A 43 2.00 20.72 17.92
CA ARG A 43 1.49 19.78 18.91
C ARG A 43 -0.05 19.72 18.78
N GLN A 44 -0.52 18.88 17.89
CA GLN A 44 -1.93 18.56 17.77
C GLN A 44 -2.19 17.28 18.55
N GLY A 45 -2.96 17.43 19.62
CA GLY A 45 -3.27 16.35 20.54
C GLY A 45 -3.83 15.11 19.82
N GLN A 46 -3.62 13.97 20.46
CA GLN A 46 -3.98 12.60 20.04
C GLN A 46 -5.42 12.40 19.50
N ASN A 47 -6.30 13.41 19.64
CA ASN A 47 -7.69 13.35 19.23
C ASN A 47 -7.96 13.48 17.71
N LYS A 48 -6.97 13.80 16.88
CA LYS A 48 -7.18 13.97 15.43
C LYS A 48 -7.00 12.68 14.60
N ILE A 49 -6.43 11.63 15.16
CA ILE A 49 -6.22 10.34 14.45
C ILE A 49 -7.53 9.56 14.30
N ILE A 50 -8.47 9.73 15.24
CA ILE A 50 -9.72 8.99 15.30
C ILE A 50 -10.65 9.21 14.07
N PRO A 51 -10.79 10.42 13.51
CA PRO A 51 -11.66 10.63 12.35
C PRO A 51 -11.25 9.86 11.09
N ALA A 52 -9.96 9.52 10.94
CA ALA A 52 -9.46 8.79 9.77
C ALA A 52 -9.88 7.31 9.74
N PHE A 53 -10.30 6.75 10.87
CA PHE A 53 -10.65 5.32 11.00
C PHE A 53 -12.16 5.06 11.14
N GLY A 54 -13.01 6.11 11.15
CA GLY A 54 -14.45 6.00 11.37
C GLY A 54 -14.83 5.82 12.84
N ARG A 55 -16.11 6.12 13.17
CA ARG A 55 -16.64 6.04 14.54
C ARG A 55 -16.73 4.61 15.10
N ASP A 56 -16.63 3.61 14.25
CA ASP A 56 -16.78 2.18 14.59
C ASP A 56 -15.47 1.44 14.86
N ALA A 57 -14.36 2.16 15.01
CA ALA A 57 -13.06 1.55 15.28
C ALA A 57 -12.95 1.03 16.73
N GLY A 58 -13.93 0.23 17.14
CA GLY A 58 -13.76 -0.64 18.29
C GLY A 58 -12.59 -1.57 18.05
N PHE A 59 -11.51 -1.36 18.79
CA PHE A 59 -10.33 -2.21 18.75
C PHE A 59 -10.74 -3.66 19.05
N ARG A 60 -10.57 -4.54 18.07
CA ARG A 60 -10.69 -5.99 18.25
C ARG A 60 -9.30 -6.60 18.09
N PRO A 61 -8.85 -7.43 19.03
CA PRO A 61 -7.58 -8.13 18.91
C PRO A 61 -7.57 -8.99 17.62
N VAL A 62 -6.40 -9.25 17.10
CA VAL A 62 -6.23 -10.14 15.94
C VAL A 62 -6.66 -11.54 16.35
N PRO A 63 -7.61 -12.18 15.64
CA PRO A 63 -8.01 -13.55 15.93
C PRO A 63 -6.86 -14.53 15.71
N ASP A 64 -6.76 -15.56 16.56
CA ASP A 64 -5.72 -16.59 16.46
C ASP A 64 -5.65 -17.23 15.06
N ALA A 65 -6.80 -17.51 14.45
CA ALA A 65 -6.86 -18.06 13.09
C ALA A 65 -6.20 -17.14 12.05
N VAL A 66 -6.31 -15.82 12.23
CA VAL A 66 -5.68 -14.83 11.32
C VAL A 66 -4.17 -14.76 11.56
N ALA A 67 -3.75 -14.70 12.83
CA ALA A 67 -2.33 -14.73 13.20
C ALA A 67 -1.65 -16.03 12.74
N ALA A 68 -2.29 -17.18 12.99
CA ALA A 68 -1.81 -18.48 12.52
C ALA A 68 -1.74 -18.56 10.98
N SER A 69 -2.67 -17.89 10.27
CA SER A 69 -2.64 -17.85 8.80
C SER A 69 -1.45 -17.08 8.26
N ALA A 70 -1.09 -15.96 8.88
CA ALA A 70 0.11 -15.19 8.51
C ALA A 70 1.37 -16.03 8.71
N SER A 71 1.44 -16.76 9.84
CA SER A 71 2.56 -17.67 10.14
C SER A 71 2.63 -18.85 9.17
N ALA A 72 1.50 -19.47 8.82
CA ALA A 72 1.43 -20.57 7.85
C ALA A 72 1.85 -20.13 6.42
N ALA A 73 1.64 -18.88 6.06
CA ALA A 73 2.10 -18.30 4.79
C ALA A 73 3.55 -17.77 4.86
N HIS A 74 4.22 -17.89 6.02
CA HIS A 74 5.58 -17.37 6.25
C HIS A 74 5.75 -15.88 5.92
N TRP A 75 4.72 -15.09 6.16
CA TRP A 75 4.81 -13.65 5.92
C TRP A 75 5.60 -12.95 7.02
N PRO A 76 6.55 -12.06 6.67
CA PRO A 76 7.32 -11.31 7.65
C PRO A 76 6.51 -10.13 8.21
N GLY A 77 6.74 -9.78 9.47
CA GLY A 77 6.19 -8.57 10.08
C GLY A 77 5.14 -8.82 11.15
N ILE A 78 4.24 -7.85 11.33
CA ILE A 78 3.18 -7.88 12.34
C ILE A 78 1.81 -7.75 11.68
N VAL A 79 0.86 -8.53 12.17
CA VAL A 79 -0.56 -8.39 11.78
C VAL A 79 -1.19 -7.31 12.65
N LEU A 80 -1.77 -6.31 12.02
CA LEU A 80 -2.51 -5.26 12.71
C LEU A 80 -3.98 -5.69 12.91
N PRO A 81 -4.64 -5.16 13.94
CA PRO A 81 -6.07 -5.35 14.15
C PRO A 81 -6.89 -4.97 12.93
N GLN A 82 -8.09 -5.56 12.84
CA GLN A 82 -9.00 -5.33 11.73
C GLN A 82 -9.34 -3.84 11.58
N LEU A 83 -9.28 -3.37 10.34
CA LEU A 83 -9.81 -2.06 9.99
C LEU A 83 -10.49 -2.10 8.62
N THR A 84 -11.20 -1.03 8.29
CA THR A 84 -11.83 -0.86 6.99
C THR A 84 -10.91 -0.04 6.08
N LEU A 85 -10.46 -0.64 4.98
CA LEU A 85 -9.70 0.03 3.92
C LEU A 85 -10.50 -0.02 2.63
N ALA A 86 -10.74 1.13 2.02
CA ALA A 86 -11.51 1.24 0.77
C ALA A 86 -12.86 0.47 0.80
N GLY A 87 -13.54 0.48 1.95
CA GLY A 87 -14.81 -0.23 2.14
C GLY A 87 -14.69 -1.71 2.52
N HIS A 88 -13.49 -2.28 2.53
CA HIS A 88 -13.24 -3.68 2.86
C HIS A 88 -12.67 -3.86 4.26
N ARG A 89 -13.20 -4.83 5.00
CA ARG A 89 -12.68 -5.21 6.32
C ARG A 89 -11.53 -6.20 6.14
N VAL A 90 -10.34 -5.80 6.56
CA VAL A 90 -9.12 -6.59 6.42
C VAL A 90 -8.23 -6.46 7.66
N TYR A 91 -7.33 -7.41 7.81
CA TYR A 91 -6.23 -7.36 8.78
C TYR A 91 -4.95 -7.06 8.00
N PRO A 92 -4.41 -5.85 8.08
CA PRO A 92 -3.16 -5.53 7.41
C PRO A 92 -1.99 -6.27 8.05
N MET A 93 -1.08 -6.74 7.23
CA MET A 93 0.23 -7.18 7.65
C MET A 93 1.27 -6.21 7.16
N VAL A 94 2.10 -5.72 8.07
CA VAL A 94 3.10 -4.71 7.82
C VAL A 94 4.48 -5.14 8.32
N ALA A 95 5.51 -4.75 7.60
CA ALA A 95 6.90 -4.89 8.00
C ALA A 95 7.38 -3.54 8.58
N PRO A 96 7.54 -3.41 9.91
CA PRO A 96 8.00 -2.18 10.52
C PRO A 96 9.48 -1.92 10.22
N ASN A 97 9.81 -0.69 9.84
CA ASN A 97 11.18 -0.22 9.91
C ASN A 97 11.44 0.30 11.33
N ALA A 98 11.96 -0.56 12.19
CA ALA A 98 12.14 -0.27 13.61
C ALA A 98 13.01 0.97 13.89
N ALA A 99 14.01 1.26 13.05
CA ALA A 99 14.85 2.43 13.18
C ALA A 99 14.09 3.72 12.89
N VAL A 100 13.39 3.76 11.75
CA VAL A 100 12.57 4.91 11.36
C VAL A 100 11.42 5.11 12.33
N TRP A 101 10.74 4.03 12.74
CA TRP A 101 9.65 4.07 13.71
C TRP A 101 10.09 4.75 15.01
N ARG A 102 11.19 4.27 15.60
CA ARG A 102 11.75 4.86 16.84
C ARG A 102 12.18 6.31 16.65
N LYS A 103 12.84 6.61 15.53
CA LYS A 103 13.28 7.99 15.21
C LYS A 103 12.09 8.94 15.14
N ARG A 104 11.00 8.53 14.45
CA ARG A 104 9.80 9.35 14.33
C ARG A 104 9.13 9.58 15.68
N LEU A 105 8.98 8.53 16.49
CA LEU A 105 8.42 8.67 17.84
C LEU A 105 9.25 9.59 18.74
N ALA A 106 10.57 9.43 18.74
CA ALA A 106 11.47 10.27 19.53
C ALA A 106 11.41 11.74 19.09
N ALA A 107 11.20 12.00 17.81
CA ALA A 107 11.06 13.34 17.26
C ALA A 107 9.63 13.92 17.36
N GLY A 108 8.68 13.16 17.91
CA GLY A 108 7.26 13.56 17.95
C GLY A 108 6.63 13.71 16.55
N GLN A 109 7.16 13.00 15.53
CA GLN A 109 6.67 13.05 14.17
C GLN A 109 5.46 12.15 14.01
N GLU A 110 4.30 12.76 13.99
CA GLU A 110 3.03 12.07 13.75
C GLU A 110 2.92 11.52 12.31
N PRO A 111 2.04 10.53 12.07
CA PRO A 111 1.70 10.09 10.72
C PRO A 111 1.12 11.24 9.90
N GLU A 112 1.58 11.38 8.65
CA GLU A 112 1.04 12.36 7.72
C GLU A 112 -0.13 11.76 6.93
N LEU A 113 -1.29 12.41 6.95
CA LEU A 113 -2.50 11.90 6.29
C LEU A 113 -2.98 12.78 5.14
N ASP A 114 -2.33 13.92 4.92
CA ASP A 114 -2.61 14.77 3.77
C ASP A 114 -1.90 14.26 2.52
N LEU A 115 -2.67 13.84 1.52
CA LEU A 115 -2.12 13.30 0.27
C LEU A 115 -1.32 14.32 -0.54
N SER A 116 -1.62 15.60 -0.43
CA SER A 116 -0.87 16.66 -1.12
C SER A 116 0.54 16.78 -0.53
N THR A 117 0.64 16.76 0.79
CA THR A 117 1.94 16.74 1.50
C THR A 117 2.73 15.48 1.16
N LEU A 118 2.08 14.31 1.13
CA LEU A 118 2.72 13.05 0.77
C LEU A 118 3.17 13.02 -0.69
N ALA A 119 2.40 13.59 -1.62
CA ALA A 119 2.80 13.72 -3.00
C ALA A 119 4.06 14.57 -3.15
N TYR A 120 4.14 15.66 -2.39
CA TYR A 120 5.32 16.48 -2.33
C TYR A 120 6.53 15.73 -1.74
N TRP A 121 6.32 14.95 -0.66
CA TRP A 121 7.39 14.12 -0.06
C TRP A 121 7.93 13.04 -1.01
N GLU A 122 7.07 12.37 -1.76
CA GLU A 122 7.50 11.32 -2.71
C GLU A 122 8.24 11.89 -3.94
N SER A 123 8.09 13.19 -4.21
CA SER A 123 8.83 13.91 -5.26
C SER A 123 10.03 14.71 -4.73
N TRP A 124 10.33 14.63 -3.43
CA TRP A 124 11.39 15.40 -2.80
C TRP A 124 12.76 14.98 -3.29
N THR A 125 13.61 15.96 -3.54
CA THR A 125 15.01 15.79 -3.92
C THR A 125 15.94 16.49 -2.92
N GLU A 126 17.19 16.09 -2.84
CA GLU A 126 18.13 16.58 -1.83
C GLU A 126 18.39 18.09 -1.92
N ASP A 127 18.25 18.67 -3.11
CA ASP A 127 18.39 20.11 -3.35
C ASP A 127 17.26 20.95 -2.75
N LEU A 128 16.12 20.34 -2.39
CA LEU A 128 15.01 21.02 -1.74
C LEU A 128 15.19 21.16 -0.21
N GLY A 129 16.29 20.66 0.35
CA GLY A 129 16.60 20.72 1.77
C GLY A 129 16.48 19.39 2.50
N PRO A 130 16.28 19.39 3.83
CA PRO A 130 16.24 18.17 4.62
C PRO A 130 15.18 17.20 4.12
N MET A 131 15.57 15.93 3.94
CA MET A 131 14.66 14.88 3.45
C MET A 131 13.46 14.70 4.38
N PRO A 132 12.24 14.54 3.82
CA PRO A 132 11.06 14.23 4.59
C PRO A 132 11.21 12.91 5.36
N PRO A 133 10.38 12.69 6.40
CA PRO A 133 10.41 11.43 7.14
C PRO A 133 10.18 10.22 6.23
N ALA A 134 11.04 9.22 6.33
CA ALA A 134 10.83 7.96 5.64
C ALA A 134 9.59 7.22 6.19
N SER A 135 9.06 6.25 5.43
CA SER A 135 7.96 5.42 5.91
C SER A 135 8.40 4.57 7.11
N ALA A 136 7.61 4.60 8.18
CA ALA A 136 7.87 3.82 9.39
C ALA A 136 7.55 2.34 9.22
N LEU A 137 6.82 1.96 8.18
CA LEU A 137 6.46 0.59 7.86
C LEU A 137 6.24 0.42 6.35
N THR A 138 6.28 -0.83 5.90
CA THR A 138 5.94 -1.22 4.53
C THR A 138 4.78 -2.22 4.57
N ILE A 139 3.87 -2.12 3.63
CA ILE A 139 2.75 -3.06 3.50
C ILE A 139 3.26 -4.37 2.93
N VAL A 140 3.08 -5.47 3.68
CA VAL A 140 3.34 -6.83 3.20
C VAL A 140 2.11 -7.34 2.45
N GLY A 141 0.93 -7.15 3.04
CA GLY A 141 -0.33 -7.57 2.46
C GLY A 141 -1.50 -7.44 3.40
N PHE A 142 -2.59 -8.13 3.03
CA PHE A 142 -3.87 -8.06 3.72
C PHE A 142 -4.44 -9.46 3.92
N LEU A 143 -4.96 -9.73 5.11
CA LEU A 143 -5.67 -10.97 5.40
C LEU A 143 -7.16 -10.66 5.51
N SER A 144 -8.00 -11.54 4.99
CA SER A 144 -9.45 -11.43 5.14
C SER A 144 -10.04 -12.76 5.57
N ASP A 145 -10.78 -12.74 6.67
CA ASP A 145 -11.54 -13.87 7.23
C ASP A 145 -13.05 -13.75 6.94
N ALA A 146 -13.42 -12.87 6.01
CA ALA A 146 -14.76 -12.72 5.51
C ALA A 146 -15.22 -13.94 4.70
N ARG A 147 -16.48 -13.98 4.30
CA ARG A 147 -16.98 -14.99 3.34
C ARG A 147 -16.11 -14.96 2.08
N PRO A 148 -15.85 -16.12 1.44
CA PRO A 148 -14.87 -16.23 0.36
C PRO A 148 -14.98 -15.17 -0.73
N GLY A 149 -16.17 -14.93 -1.28
CA GLY A 149 -16.35 -13.91 -2.31
C GLY A 149 -16.01 -12.48 -1.85
N HIS A 150 -16.36 -12.13 -0.61
CA HIS A 150 -15.98 -10.82 -0.05
C HIS A 150 -14.48 -10.73 0.25
N ALA A 151 -13.87 -11.82 0.69
CA ALA A 151 -12.44 -11.88 0.94
C ALA A 151 -11.64 -11.71 -0.36
N LEU A 152 -12.02 -12.42 -1.42
CA LEU A 152 -11.40 -12.31 -2.74
C LEU A 152 -11.57 -10.90 -3.33
N CYS A 153 -12.76 -10.32 -3.24
CA CYS A 153 -13.01 -8.96 -3.69
C CYS A 153 -12.11 -7.93 -2.94
N ALA A 154 -11.97 -8.09 -1.61
CA ALA A 154 -11.10 -7.23 -0.81
C ALA A 154 -9.62 -7.34 -1.22
N ILE A 155 -9.15 -8.57 -1.42
CA ILE A 155 -7.77 -8.86 -1.79
C ILE A 155 -7.46 -8.37 -3.21
N ASP A 156 -8.37 -8.57 -4.15
CA ASP A 156 -8.22 -8.07 -5.51
C ASP A 156 -8.14 -6.54 -5.54
N TYR A 157 -9.06 -5.87 -4.83
CA TYR A 157 -9.06 -4.41 -4.74
C TYR A 157 -7.77 -3.83 -4.13
N LEU A 158 -7.24 -4.49 -3.08
CA LEU A 158 -6.03 -4.06 -2.38
C LEU A 158 -4.74 -4.64 -2.99
N GLY A 159 -4.86 -5.43 -4.04
CA GLY A 159 -3.75 -6.14 -4.67
C GLY A 159 -2.64 -5.24 -5.25
N GLY A 160 -2.96 -3.96 -5.51
CA GLY A 160 -1.97 -2.94 -5.90
C GLY A 160 -1.08 -2.45 -4.75
N LEU A 161 -1.44 -2.75 -3.50
CA LEU A 161 -0.71 -2.32 -2.30
C LEU A 161 0.12 -3.44 -1.68
N GLY A 162 -0.29 -4.69 -1.84
CA GLY A 162 0.40 -5.82 -1.23
C GLY A 162 -0.21 -7.17 -1.63
N ALA A 163 0.30 -8.24 -1.06
CA ALA A 163 -0.21 -9.59 -1.24
C ALA A 163 -1.56 -9.79 -0.52
N GLY A 164 -2.24 -10.91 -0.78
CA GLY A 164 -3.52 -11.21 -0.13
C GLY A 164 -3.62 -12.63 0.40
N ILE A 165 -4.17 -12.80 1.61
CA ILE A 165 -4.51 -14.11 2.20
C ILE A 165 -6.03 -14.19 2.42
N VAL A 166 -6.65 -15.19 1.84
CA VAL A 166 -8.01 -15.63 2.20
C VAL A 166 -7.89 -16.62 3.37
N VAL A 167 -8.49 -16.27 4.51
CA VAL A 167 -8.50 -17.13 5.71
C VAL A 167 -9.81 -17.90 5.77
N SER A 168 -9.76 -19.20 5.54
CA SER A 168 -10.92 -20.10 5.65
C SER A 168 -10.99 -20.72 7.03
N LYS A 169 -11.97 -20.30 7.86
CA LYS A 169 -12.21 -20.82 9.20
C LYS A 169 -13.20 -21.99 9.24
N ALA A 170 -13.65 -22.46 8.07
CA ALA A 170 -14.59 -23.56 8.00
C ALA A 170 -13.98 -24.85 8.52
N ARG A 171 -14.78 -25.66 9.26
CA ARG A 171 -14.35 -27.00 9.69
C ARG A 171 -14.08 -27.95 8.52
N ARG A 172 -14.83 -27.77 7.42
CA ARG A 172 -14.61 -28.51 6.17
C ARG A 172 -13.48 -27.90 5.38
N TYR A 173 -12.72 -28.73 4.72
CA TYR A 173 -11.66 -28.32 3.81
C TYR A 173 -12.22 -27.39 2.71
N PRO A 174 -11.46 -26.38 2.27
CA PRO A 174 -11.89 -25.44 1.23
C PRO A 174 -12.35 -26.17 -0.05
N SER A 175 -13.40 -25.63 -0.67
CA SER A 175 -13.94 -26.21 -1.90
C SER A 175 -12.95 -26.07 -3.06
N ARG A 176 -13.05 -26.95 -4.06
CA ARG A 176 -12.23 -26.87 -5.27
C ARG A 176 -12.35 -25.52 -5.97
N ASN A 177 -13.54 -24.93 -6.00
CA ASN A 177 -13.77 -23.62 -6.60
C ASN A 177 -12.98 -22.53 -5.86
N LEU A 178 -13.01 -22.50 -4.53
CA LEU A 178 -12.26 -21.51 -3.76
C LEU A 178 -10.75 -21.67 -3.97
N ILE A 179 -10.25 -22.91 -4.00
CA ILE A 179 -8.85 -23.21 -4.28
C ILE A 179 -8.47 -22.66 -5.67
N TRP A 180 -9.31 -22.90 -6.66
CA TRP A 180 -9.08 -22.46 -8.03
C TRP A 180 -9.14 -20.93 -8.16
N GLU A 181 -10.12 -20.27 -7.54
CA GLU A 181 -10.25 -18.81 -7.53
C GLU A 181 -9.03 -18.14 -6.88
N CYS A 182 -8.55 -18.66 -5.73
CA CYS A 182 -7.34 -18.15 -5.10
C CYS A 182 -6.11 -18.35 -5.99
N GLY A 183 -5.96 -19.51 -6.62
CA GLY A 183 -4.86 -19.78 -7.56
C GLY A 183 -4.88 -18.84 -8.76
N PHE A 184 -6.04 -18.57 -9.32
CA PHE A 184 -6.22 -17.70 -10.47
C PHE A 184 -5.93 -16.22 -10.13
N THR A 185 -6.40 -15.75 -8.97
CA THR A 185 -6.19 -14.36 -8.52
C THR A 185 -4.81 -14.14 -7.92
N GLY A 186 -4.03 -15.20 -7.71
CA GLY A 186 -2.74 -15.13 -7.03
C GLY A 186 -2.87 -14.83 -5.53
N ALA A 187 -4.02 -15.11 -4.93
CA ALA A 187 -4.22 -15.00 -3.51
C ALA A 187 -3.71 -16.25 -2.78
N PHE A 188 -3.13 -16.07 -1.60
CA PHE A 188 -2.90 -17.19 -0.70
C PHE A 188 -4.24 -17.68 -0.15
N LEU A 189 -4.38 -18.99 0.03
CA LEU A 189 -5.48 -19.59 0.76
C LEU A 189 -4.93 -20.36 1.94
N VAL A 190 -5.32 -19.96 3.14
CA VAL A 190 -4.99 -20.68 4.36
C VAL A 190 -6.26 -21.23 4.98
N TRP A 191 -6.25 -22.50 5.27
CA TRP A 191 -7.30 -23.19 6.01
C TRP A 191 -6.92 -23.22 7.49
N ALA A 192 -7.70 -22.52 8.31
CA ALA A 192 -7.46 -22.35 9.75
C ALA A 192 -8.71 -22.71 10.54
N PRO A 193 -9.12 -23.99 10.56
CA PRO A 193 -10.27 -24.45 11.34
C PRO A 193 -9.98 -24.35 12.84
N PRO A 194 -11.02 -24.27 13.69
CA PRO A 194 -10.84 -24.05 15.13
C PRO A 194 -10.20 -25.25 15.87
N ASP A 195 -10.22 -26.42 15.27
CA ASP A 195 -9.82 -27.71 15.88
C ASP A 195 -8.49 -28.26 15.32
N ARG A 196 -7.83 -27.54 14.41
CA ARG A 196 -6.58 -27.99 13.78
C ARG A 196 -5.64 -26.82 13.52
N PRO A 197 -4.34 -27.08 13.36
CA PRO A 197 -3.38 -26.06 12.94
C PRO A 197 -3.75 -25.45 11.58
N ALA A 198 -3.43 -24.15 11.42
CA ALA A 198 -3.58 -23.49 10.15
C ALA A 198 -2.64 -24.11 9.09
N THR A 199 -3.18 -24.34 7.90
CA THR A 199 -2.47 -25.02 6.81
C THR A 199 -2.55 -24.17 5.55
N LEU A 200 -1.42 -23.91 4.89
CA LEU A 200 -1.36 -23.27 3.59
C LEU A 200 -1.90 -24.24 2.53
N VAL A 201 -2.98 -23.83 1.84
CA VAL A 201 -3.64 -24.64 0.80
C VAL A 201 -3.23 -24.19 -0.60
N VAL A 202 -3.12 -22.88 -0.79
CA VAL A 202 -2.69 -22.27 -2.07
C VAL A 202 -1.62 -21.24 -1.75
N SER A 203 -0.47 -21.36 -2.40
CA SER A 203 0.55 -20.32 -2.42
C SER A 203 0.16 -19.25 -3.42
N GLY A 204 0.10 -18.02 -2.96
CA GLY A 204 -0.22 -16.86 -3.78
C GLY A 204 1.01 -16.06 -4.17
N ARG A 205 0.77 -14.88 -4.75
CA ARG A 205 1.79 -13.91 -5.12
C ARG A 205 2.29 -13.19 -3.86
N THR A 206 3.60 -13.03 -3.76
CA THR A 206 4.22 -12.18 -2.74
C THR A 206 4.29 -10.72 -3.25
N GLY A 207 3.97 -9.77 -2.37
CA GLY A 207 3.96 -8.35 -2.71
C GLY A 207 2.76 -7.90 -3.57
N PRO A 208 2.78 -6.67 -4.05
CA PRO A 208 1.73 -6.11 -4.89
C PRO A 208 1.71 -6.74 -6.29
N VAL A 209 0.66 -6.51 -7.08
CA VAL A 209 0.61 -6.91 -8.48
C VAL A 209 1.79 -6.32 -9.24
N HIS A 210 2.37 -7.08 -10.17
CA HIS A 210 3.60 -6.70 -10.87
C HIS A 210 3.51 -5.38 -11.67
N THR A 211 2.29 -4.95 -12.00
CA THR A 211 2.02 -3.67 -12.66
C THR A 211 1.91 -2.49 -11.68
N ALA A 212 1.84 -2.76 -10.38
CA ALA A 212 1.73 -1.71 -9.38
C ALA A 212 3.01 -0.86 -9.34
N ARG A 213 2.82 0.42 -9.18
CA ARG A 213 3.89 1.39 -8.95
C ARG A 213 3.72 1.99 -7.56
N ARG A 214 4.85 2.28 -6.90
CA ARG A 214 4.81 3.10 -5.68
C ARG A 214 4.30 4.50 -6.05
N THR A 215 3.33 4.98 -5.32
CA THR A 215 2.69 6.28 -5.55
C THR A 215 2.48 6.99 -4.21
N PRO A 216 2.16 8.29 -4.21
CA PRO A 216 1.72 8.99 -2.99
C PRO A 216 0.56 8.30 -2.27
N VAL A 217 -0.32 7.62 -3.03
CA VAL A 217 -1.41 6.82 -2.46
C VAL A 217 -0.88 5.64 -1.66
N THR A 218 0.14 4.93 -2.16
CA THR A 218 0.82 3.85 -1.42
C THR A 218 1.38 4.38 -0.12
N ARG A 219 2.07 5.52 -0.18
CA ARG A 219 2.59 6.20 1.01
C ARG A 219 1.46 6.60 1.97
N GLY A 220 0.35 7.10 1.47
CA GLY A 220 -0.82 7.45 2.28
C GLY A 220 -1.40 6.25 3.04
N TYR A 221 -1.45 5.07 2.42
CA TYR A 221 -1.82 3.84 3.12
C TYR A 221 -0.80 3.42 4.16
N GLU A 222 0.49 3.53 3.89
CA GLU A 222 1.55 3.25 4.88
C GLU A 222 1.42 4.18 6.09
N GLU A 223 1.24 5.48 5.89
CA GLU A 223 1.04 6.45 6.98
C GLU A 223 -0.26 6.17 7.76
N LYS A 224 -1.34 5.84 7.07
CA LYS A 224 -2.60 5.43 7.69
C LYS A 224 -2.44 4.18 8.55
N LEU A 225 -1.70 3.18 8.07
CA LEU A 225 -1.42 1.96 8.83
C LEU A 225 -0.45 2.22 9.99
N PHE A 226 0.48 3.15 9.85
CA PHE A 226 1.32 3.60 10.94
C PHE A 226 0.49 4.29 12.05
N ALA A 227 -0.43 5.18 11.68
CA ALA A 227 -1.38 5.78 12.62
C ALA A 227 -2.23 4.71 13.32
N TRP A 228 -2.71 3.69 12.59
CA TRP A 228 -3.47 2.59 13.16
C TRP A 228 -2.65 1.74 14.11
N ALA A 229 -1.41 1.43 13.75
CA ALA A 229 -0.49 0.70 14.62
C ALA A 229 -0.22 1.44 15.93
N LEU A 230 -0.03 2.76 15.88
CA LEU A 230 0.13 3.59 17.08
C LEU A 230 -1.14 3.61 17.93
N HIS A 231 -2.30 3.76 17.31
CA HIS A 231 -3.59 3.75 18.00
C HIS A 231 -3.86 2.42 18.72
N THR A 232 -3.46 1.31 18.12
CA THR A 232 -3.66 -0.05 18.66
C THR A 232 -2.49 -0.52 19.55
N ASN A 233 -1.52 0.34 19.85
CA ASN A 233 -0.32 0.04 20.61
C ASN A 233 0.50 -1.14 20.03
N ALA A 234 0.40 -1.37 18.73
CA ALA A 234 1.26 -2.33 18.05
C ALA A 234 2.71 -1.82 18.11
N ARG A 235 3.63 -2.69 18.49
CA ARG A 235 5.06 -2.35 18.59
C ARG A 235 5.87 -3.14 17.58
N PRO A 236 6.88 -2.53 16.95
CA PRO A 236 7.83 -3.30 16.15
C PRO A 236 8.51 -4.34 17.05
N PRO A 237 8.86 -5.51 16.52
CA PRO A 237 9.63 -6.49 17.25
C PRO A 237 10.94 -5.84 17.74
N HIS A 238 11.36 -6.20 18.95
CA HIS A 238 12.66 -5.76 19.45
C HIS A 238 13.74 -6.29 18.49
N PRO A 239 14.72 -5.46 18.11
CA PRO A 239 15.90 -5.99 17.45
C PRO A 239 16.56 -6.97 18.40
N GLY A 240 16.62 -8.25 18.01
CA GLY A 240 17.37 -9.26 18.73
C GLY A 240 18.86 -9.00 18.66
#